data_5a86e59de6fa4a636359c4b6447202f9
#
_entry.id   5a86e59de6fa4a636359c4b6447202f9
#
_cell.length_a   1.000
_cell.length_b   1.000
_cell.length_c   1.000
_cell.angle_alpha   90.00
_cell.angle_beta   90.00
_cell.angle_gamma   90.00
#
_symmetry.space_group_name_H-M   'P 1'
#
loop_
_entity.id
_entity.type
_entity.pdbx_description
1 polymer ?
#
loop_
_entity_poly.entity_id
_entity_poly.type
_entity_poly.pdbx_seq_one_letter_code
_entity_poly.pdbx_strand_id
1 'polypeptide(L)'
;MLQILTLFLPFLVFLQAFPLDNVTDEERTAVFSYLIRYGYLTRLESRSEIKFTEAIKRFQSFFELPVTGVISNDELEIMTKQRCGIPDYLTSRFGVSQAWTKKNLTYHIGAITPKLTEEQVGDTIRNALDIWGAAANLTFTRVSKKEDADIVIFFASGAHEGDTISFDGRGSTLGHAFYPPNGDLHFDMDENWILGKGRGTIILKISKKVI
;
A
#
# COMPACT_ATOMS: atom_id res chain seq x y z
N MET A 1 30.57 -67.11 5.08
CA MET A 1 29.50 -66.48 4.33
C MET A 1 29.09 -65.21 5.09
N LEU A 2 29.53 -64.06 4.63
CA LEU A 2 29.26 -62.76 5.26
C LEU A 2 28.13 -62.12 4.48
N GLN A 3 26.94 -61.97 5.12
CA GLN A 3 25.80 -61.27 4.53
C GLN A 3 26.00 -59.78 4.73
N ILE A 4 26.19 -59.06 3.64
CA ILE A 4 26.22 -57.60 3.61
C ILE A 4 24.76 -57.13 3.63
N LEU A 5 24.34 -56.57 4.76
CA LEU A 5 23.04 -55.94 4.93
C LEU A 5 23.14 -54.52 4.35
N THR A 6 22.67 -54.33 3.13
CA THR A 6 22.53 -53.00 2.49
C THR A 6 21.34 -52.30 3.12
N LEU A 7 21.61 -51.33 3.99
CA LEU A 7 20.61 -50.35 4.46
C LEU A 7 20.26 -49.44 3.31
N PHE A 8 19.08 -49.63 2.74
CA PHE A 8 18.41 -48.64 1.91
C PHE A 8 17.89 -47.50 2.84
N LEU A 9 18.63 -46.39 2.90
CA LEU A 9 18.05 -45.14 3.40
C LEU A 9 17.04 -44.67 2.36
N PRO A 10 15.76 -44.43 2.73
CA PRO A 10 14.84 -43.76 1.83
C PRO A 10 15.34 -42.34 1.69
N PHE A 11 15.73 -41.97 0.47
CA PHE A 11 15.91 -40.58 0.07
C PHE A 11 14.56 -39.89 0.24
N LEU A 12 14.35 -39.23 1.38
CA LEU A 12 13.24 -38.27 1.56
C LEU A 12 13.50 -37.12 0.60
N VAL A 13 12.94 -37.24 -0.60
CA VAL A 13 12.76 -36.12 -1.48
C VAL A 13 11.83 -35.19 -0.73
N PHE A 14 12.38 -34.18 -0.06
CA PHE A 14 11.59 -33.01 0.34
C PHE A 14 11.06 -32.43 -0.96
N LEU A 15 9.84 -32.77 -1.33
CA LEU A 15 9.05 -31.96 -2.23
C LEU A 15 8.94 -30.60 -1.52
N GLN A 16 9.78 -29.64 -1.93
CA GLN A 16 9.59 -28.26 -1.56
C GLN A 16 8.24 -27.87 -2.19
N ALA A 17 7.23 -27.70 -1.35
CA ALA A 17 5.94 -27.21 -1.80
C ALA A 17 6.17 -25.88 -2.55
N PHE A 18 5.62 -25.78 -3.73
CA PHE A 18 5.62 -24.53 -4.50
C PHE A 18 4.98 -23.45 -3.64
N PRO A 19 5.48 -22.22 -3.61
CA PRO A 19 4.89 -21.15 -2.79
C PRO A 19 3.39 -20.88 -3.05
N LEU A 20 2.83 -21.45 -4.12
CA LEU A 20 1.46 -21.28 -4.58
C LEU A 20 0.78 -22.60 -5.01
N ASP A 21 1.18 -23.75 -4.45
CA ASP A 21 0.62 -25.07 -4.84
C ASP A 21 -0.88 -25.21 -4.52
N ASN A 22 -1.40 -24.40 -3.58
CA ASN A 22 -2.78 -24.48 -3.10
C ASN A 22 -3.66 -23.30 -3.56
N VAL A 23 -3.22 -22.50 -4.53
CA VAL A 23 -3.98 -21.35 -5.04
C VAL A 23 -4.35 -21.54 -6.51
N THR A 24 -5.49 -21.00 -6.89
CA THR A 24 -5.96 -20.97 -8.29
C THR A 24 -5.08 -20.07 -9.15
N ASP A 25 -5.15 -20.20 -10.49
CA ASP A 25 -4.40 -19.32 -11.39
C ASP A 25 -4.81 -17.84 -11.25
N GLU A 26 -6.07 -17.58 -10.89
CA GLU A 26 -6.57 -16.24 -10.63
C GLU A 26 -5.95 -15.65 -9.35
N GLU A 27 -5.94 -16.40 -8.26
CA GLU A 27 -5.28 -16.02 -7.00
C GLU A 27 -3.78 -15.84 -7.19
N ARG A 28 -3.14 -16.72 -7.97
CA ARG A 28 -1.72 -16.60 -8.34
C ARG A 28 -1.45 -15.27 -9.03
N THR A 29 -2.27 -14.90 -9.99
CA THR A 29 -2.16 -13.63 -10.73
C THR A 29 -2.36 -12.44 -9.78
N ALA A 30 -3.31 -12.53 -8.85
CA ALA A 30 -3.55 -11.49 -7.85
C ALA A 30 -2.35 -11.32 -6.92
N VAL A 31 -1.76 -12.41 -6.40
CA VAL A 31 -0.55 -12.38 -5.57
C VAL A 31 0.62 -11.73 -6.31
N PHE A 32 0.88 -12.14 -7.55
CA PHE A 32 1.94 -11.53 -8.37
C PHE A 32 1.73 -10.03 -8.55
N SER A 33 0.52 -9.64 -8.91
CA SER A 33 0.16 -8.23 -9.11
C SER A 33 0.36 -7.43 -7.83
N TYR A 34 -0.06 -7.96 -6.69
CA TYR A 34 0.12 -7.35 -5.38
C TYR A 34 1.59 -7.15 -5.03
N LEU A 35 2.41 -8.22 -5.14
CA LEU A 35 3.84 -8.16 -4.79
C LEU A 35 4.61 -7.17 -5.67
N ILE A 36 4.26 -7.07 -6.95
CA ILE A 36 4.86 -6.08 -7.86
C ILE A 36 4.39 -4.68 -7.50
N ARG A 37 3.08 -4.48 -7.29
CA ARG A 37 2.49 -3.17 -6.99
C ARG A 37 3.08 -2.55 -5.72
N TYR A 38 3.26 -3.37 -4.68
CA TYR A 38 3.76 -2.89 -3.39
C TYR A 38 5.28 -3.02 -3.21
N GLY A 39 6.02 -3.28 -4.30
CA GLY A 39 7.48 -3.20 -4.34
C GLY A 39 8.21 -4.40 -3.73
N TYR A 40 7.52 -5.49 -3.40
CA TYR A 40 8.16 -6.71 -2.90
C TYR A 40 8.86 -7.49 -4.01
N LEU A 41 8.40 -7.34 -5.27
CA LEU A 41 8.90 -8.04 -6.44
C LEU A 41 8.99 -7.07 -7.63
N THR A 42 10.05 -7.16 -8.42
CA THR A 42 10.14 -6.44 -9.70
C THR A 42 9.60 -7.32 -10.84
N ARG A 43 9.17 -6.69 -11.95
CA ARG A 43 8.72 -7.43 -13.15
C ARG A 43 9.80 -8.35 -13.73
N LEU A 44 11.07 -8.00 -13.59
CA LEU A 44 12.19 -8.83 -14.04
C LEU A 44 12.38 -10.05 -13.13
N GLU A 45 12.23 -9.87 -11.83
CA GLU A 45 12.37 -10.92 -10.82
C GLU A 45 11.19 -11.90 -10.81
N SER A 46 10.02 -11.50 -11.34
CA SER A 46 8.79 -12.33 -11.36
C SER A 46 8.95 -13.66 -12.11
N ARG A 47 10.00 -13.80 -12.91
CA ARG A 47 10.33 -15.05 -13.63
C ARG A 47 11.18 -16.01 -12.82
N SER A 48 11.63 -15.62 -11.64
CA SER A 48 12.47 -16.42 -10.75
C SER A 48 11.68 -16.89 -9.53
N GLU A 49 11.52 -18.19 -9.37
CA GLU A 49 10.85 -18.80 -8.22
C GLU A 49 11.51 -18.42 -6.89
N ILE A 50 12.86 -18.40 -6.86
CA ILE A 50 13.61 -17.99 -5.67
C ILE A 50 13.26 -16.55 -5.29
N LYS A 51 13.22 -15.64 -6.27
CA LYS A 51 12.87 -14.24 -6.04
C LYS A 51 11.42 -14.05 -5.61
N PHE A 52 10.54 -14.88 -6.13
CA PHE A 52 9.14 -14.88 -5.73
C PHE A 52 8.98 -15.33 -4.26
N THR A 53 9.63 -16.40 -3.85
CA THR A 53 9.64 -16.85 -2.44
C THR A 53 10.23 -15.79 -1.50
N GLU A 54 11.31 -15.12 -1.91
CA GLU A 54 11.88 -13.99 -1.16
C GLU A 54 10.91 -12.82 -1.04
N ALA A 55 10.16 -12.51 -2.10
CA ALA A 55 9.13 -11.45 -2.07
C ALA A 55 8.00 -11.77 -1.10
N ILE A 56 7.53 -13.03 -1.07
CA ILE A 56 6.54 -13.48 -0.07
C ILE A 56 7.10 -13.31 1.34
N LYS A 57 8.32 -13.73 1.61
CA LYS A 57 8.95 -13.57 2.92
C LYS A 57 9.07 -12.10 3.34
N ARG A 58 9.36 -11.19 2.42
CA ARG A 58 9.36 -9.74 2.69
C ARG A 58 7.99 -9.23 3.06
N PHE A 59 6.94 -9.66 2.31
CA PHE A 59 5.55 -9.34 2.63
C PHE A 59 5.18 -9.84 4.03
N GLN A 60 5.45 -11.11 4.34
CA GLN A 60 5.19 -11.70 5.65
C GLN A 60 5.89 -10.93 6.76
N SER A 61 7.17 -10.60 6.57
CA SER A 61 7.94 -9.81 7.54
C SER A 61 7.36 -8.41 7.74
N PHE A 62 6.92 -7.75 6.68
CA PHE A 62 6.34 -6.40 6.75
C PHE A 62 5.02 -6.38 7.55
N PHE A 63 4.20 -7.42 7.40
CA PHE A 63 2.93 -7.57 8.11
C PHE A 63 3.07 -8.30 9.47
N GLU A 64 4.31 -8.57 9.92
CA GLU A 64 4.60 -9.30 11.17
C GLU A 64 3.96 -10.69 11.22
N LEU A 65 3.88 -11.36 10.06
CA LEU A 65 3.33 -12.71 9.91
C LEU A 65 4.45 -13.75 10.03
N PRO A 66 4.13 -15.04 10.25
CA PRO A 66 5.09 -16.13 10.18
C PRO A 66 5.81 -16.16 8.82
N VAL A 67 7.14 -16.04 8.81
CA VAL A 67 7.95 -15.93 7.58
C VAL A 67 8.19 -17.33 6.99
N THR A 68 7.20 -17.86 6.30
CA THR A 68 7.24 -19.21 5.71
C THR A 68 7.73 -19.22 4.27
N GLY A 69 7.48 -18.16 3.51
CA GLY A 69 7.71 -18.09 2.06
C GLY A 69 6.60 -18.77 1.23
N VAL A 70 5.50 -19.17 1.86
CA VAL A 70 4.32 -19.78 1.23
C VAL A 70 3.11 -18.96 1.60
N ILE A 71 2.22 -18.68 0.63
CA ILE A 71 0.99 -17.90 0.87
C ILE A 71 -0.09 -18.79 1.48
N SER A 72 -0.69 -18.32 2.57
CA SER A 72 -1.87 -18.89 3.21
C SER A 72 -3.16 -18.18 2.77
N ASN A 73 -4.32 -18.79 3.05
CA ASN A 73 -5.62 -18.17 2.77
C ASN A 73 -5.82 -16.84 3.54
N ASP A 74 -5.33 -16.76 4.78
CA ASP A 74 -5.40 -15.52 5.57
C ASP A 74 -4.57 -14.40 4.94
N GLU A 75 -3.43 -14.75 4.35
CA GLU A 75 -2.57 -13.81 3.65
C GLU A 75 -3.17 -13.35 2.31
N LEU A 76 -3.87 -14.25 1.59
CA LEU A 76 -4.67 -13.88 0.42
C LEU A 76 -5.75 -12.85 0.81
N GLU A 77 -6.43 -13.05 1.94
CA GLU A 77 -7.42 -12.07 2.43
C GLU A 77 -6.77 -10.71 2.73
N ILE A 78 -5.56 -10.69 3.31
CA ILE A 78 -4.82 -9.43 3.54
C ILE A 78 -4.52 -8.73 2.22
N MET A 79 -4.10 -9.47 1.19
CA MET A 79 -3.78 -8.92 -0.12
C MET A 79 -4.99 -8.38 -0.89
N THR A 80 -6.20 -8.83 -0.56
CA THR A 80 -7.45 -8.34 -1.16
C THR A 80 -8.04 -7.12 -0.44
N LYS A 81 -7.54 -6.78 0.75
CA LYS A 81 -8.02 -5.60 1.51
C LYS A 81 -7.62 -4.30 0.82
N GLN A 82 -8.56 -3.39 0.80
CA GLN A 82 -8.33 -2.03 0.33
C GLN A 82 -7.29 -1.31 1.19
N ARG A 83 -6.36 -0.61 0.55
CA ARG A 83 -5.26 0.05 1.24
C ARG A 83 -4.69 1.23 0.43
N CYS A 84 -3.73 1.95 1.01
CA CYS A 84 -2.91 2.94 0.32
C CYS A 84 -2.12 2.29 -0.83
N GLY A 85 -2.05 2.95 -1.97
CA GLY A 85 -1.37 2.48 -3.18
C GLY A 85 0.15 2.68 -3.20
N ILE A 86 0.73 3.30 -2.18
CA ILE A 86 2.18 3.48 -2.09
C ILE A 86 2.87 2.14 -1.81
N PRO A 87 3.97 1.82 -2.53
CA PRO A 87 4.75 0.62 -2.25
C PRO A 87 5.27 0.55 -0.82
N ASP A 88 5.14 -0.61 -0.19
CA ASP A 88 5.68 -0.89 1.14
C ASP A 88 7.21 -1.02 1.09
N TYR A 89 7.71 -1.54 -0.04
CA TYR A 89 9.13 -1.74 -0.31
C TYR A 89 9.54 -0.83 -1.46
N LEU A 90 10.12 0.31 -1.13
CA LEU A 90 10.79 1.15 -2.12
C LEU A 90 12.21 0.63 -2.30
N THR A 91 12.60 0.35 -3.54
CA THR A 91 13.96 -0.08 -3.90
C THR A 91 15.01 1.01 -3.69
N SER A 92 14.59 2.25 -3.50
CA SER A 92 15.42 3.35 -3.05
C SER A 92 15.20 3.56 -1.56
N ARG A 93 16.22 3.23 -0.78
CA ARG A 93 16.37 3.43 0.65
C ARG A 93 15.41 4.47 1.23
N PHE A 94 14.67 4.09 2.28
CA PHE A 94 14.09 5.04 3.23
C PHE A 94 15.24 5.88 3.82
N GLY A 95 15.70 6.83 3.03
CA GLY A 95 16.63 7.83 3.53
C GLY A 95 15.81 8.84 4.33
N VAL A 96 16.27 9.16 5.52
CA VAL A 96 15.84 10.30 6.37
C VAL A 96 15.86 11.63 5.60
N SER A 97 16.28 11.61 4.32
CA SER A 97 16.40 12.74 3.40
C SER A 97 15.08 13.27 2.83
N GLN A 98 13.96 12.63 3.11
CA GLN A 98 12.64 13.03 2.57
C GLN A 98 11.70 13.55 3.68
N ALA A 99 12.25 14.22 4.67
CA ALA A 99 11.46 14.92 5.68
C ALA A 99 11.24 16.39 5.29
N TRP A 100 10.15 16.97 5.76
CA TRP A 100 9.93 18.40 5.63
C TRP A 100 11.03 19.18 6.36
N THR A 101 11.59 20.16 5.67
CA THR A 101 12.64 21.05 6.23
C THR A 101 12.05 22.22 7.02
N LYS A 102 10.74 22.45 6.89
CA LYS A 102 9.98 23.49 7.62
C LYS A 102 8.87 22.87 8.45
N LYS A 103 8.45 23.57 9.50
CA LYS A 103 7.40 23.11 10.41
C LYS A 103 6.01 23.66 10.08
N ASN A 104 5.96 24.80 9.40
CA ASN A 104 4.71 25.44 9.00
C ASN A 104 4.44 25.08 7.55
N LEU A 105 3.48 24.20 7.33
CA LEU A 105 3.10 23.70 6.01
C LEU A 105 1.77 24.33 5.58
N THR A 106 1.65 24.56 4.29
CA THR A 106 0.40 24.99 3.67
C THR A 106 -0.23 23.84 2.90
N TYR A 107 -1.56 23.78 2.86
CA TYR A 107 -2.26 22.80 2.04
C TYR A 107 -3.42 23.39 1.26
N HIS A 108 -3.65 22.84 0.09
CA HIS A 108 -4.78 23.18 -0.77
C HIS A 108 -5.66 21.95 -0.98
N ILE A 109 -6.99 22.14 -0.97
CA ILE A 109 -7.94 21.09 -1.33
C ILE A 109 -8.49 21.45 -2.71
N GLY A 110 -8.16 20.62 -3.70
CA GLY A 110 -8.61 20.72 -5.08
C GLY A 110 -9.95 20.04 -5.32
N ALA A 111 -10.05 19.27 -6.41
CA ALA A 111 -11.27 18.52 -6.75
C ALA A 111 -11.66 17.54 -5.64
N ILE A 112 -12.95 17.44 -5.35
CA ILE A 112 -13.51 16.56 -4.33
C ILE A 112 -14.47 15.54 -4.96
N THR A 113 -14.70 14.43 -4.24
CA THR A 113 -15.71 13.45 -4.64
C THR A 113 -17.12 14.03 -4.57
N PRO A 114 -18.01 13.76 -5.55
CA PRO A 114 -19.40 14.20 -5.51
C PRO A 114 -20.24 13.55 -4.40
N LYS A 115 -19.69 12.58 -3.68
CA LYS A 115 -20.36 11.85 -2.60
C LYS A 115 -20.30 12.56 -1.25
N LEU A 116 -19.44 13.57 -1.12
CA LEU A 116 -19.26 14.38 0.09
C LEU A 116 -19.33 15.87 -0.23
N THR A 117 -19.75 16.68 0.73
CA THR A 117 -19.72 18.13 0.59
C THR A 117 -18.30 18.68 0.82
N GLU A 118 -18.03 19.89 0.31
CA GLU A 118 -16.74 20.57 0.54
C GLU A 118 -16.45 20.77 2.03
N GLU A 119 -17.47 21.11 2.82
CA GLU A 119 -17.36 21.25 4.27
C GLU A 119 -16.95 19.92 4.93
N GLN A 120 -17.62 18.82 4.56
CA GLN A 120 -17.32 17.48 5.09
C GLN A 120 -15.89 17.05 4.79
N VAL A 121 -15.44 17.25 3.56
CA VAL A 121 -14.06 16.93 3.15
C VAL A 121 -13.08 17.84 3.89
N GLY A 122 -13.34 19.14 3.89
CA GLY A 122 -12.49 20.15 4.54
C GLY A 122 -12.30 19.89 6.03
N ASP A 123 -13.39 19.60 6.75
CA ASP A 123 -13.33 19.29 8.19
C ASP A 123 -12.57 18.01 8.48
N THR A 124 -12.80 16.98 7.66
CA THR A 124 -12.09 15.69 7.83
C THR A 124 -10.59 15.83 7.62
N ILE A 125 -10.19 16.54 6.57
CA ILE A 125 -8.77 16.79 6.28
C ILE A 125 -8.15 17.63 7.38
N ARG A 126 -8.80 18.73 7.79
CA ARG A 126 -8.31 19.58 8.88
C ARG A 126 -8.07 18.77 10.16
N ASN A 127 -9.07 18.00 10.60
CA ASN A 127 -8.97 17.18 11.80
C ASN A 127 -7.83 16.15 11.71
N ALA A 128 -7.60 15.56 10.54
CA ALA A 128 -6.50 14.63 10.32
C ALA A 128 -5.13 15.31 10.40
N LEU A 129 -4.99 16.48 9.77
CA LEU A 129 -3.77 17.28 9.80
C LEU A 129 -3.48 17.81 11.21
N ASP A 130 -4.49 18.17 12.00
CA ASP A 130 -4.34 18.58 13.39
C ASP A 130 -3.76 17.45 14.26
N ILE A 131 -4.24 16.21 14.08
CA ILE A 131 -3.70 15.02 14.74
C ILE A 131 -2.22 14.82 14.39
N TRP A 132 -1.87 14.96 13.12
CA TRP A 132 -0.49 14.85 12.67
C TRP A 132 0.37 16.01 13.15
N GLY A 133 -0.15 17.23 13.11
CA GLY A 133 0.51 18.41 13.63
C GLY A 133 0.93 18.25 15.08
N ALA A 134 0.00 17.77 15.91
CA ALA A 134 0.27 17.48 17.31
C ALA A 134 1.34 16.39 17.52
N ALA A 135 1.34 15.34 16.68
CA ALA A 135 2.28 14.22 16.80
C ALA A 135 3.69 14.54 16.29
N ALA A 136 3.80 15.36 15.23
CA ALA A 136 5.06 15.66 14.56
C ALA A 136 5.60 17.08 14.84
N ASN A 137 4.90 17.87 15.67
CA ASN A 137 5.21 19.29 15.91
C ASN A 137 5.24 20.11 14.60
N LEU A 138 4.20 19.90 13.78
CA LEU A 138 3.95 20.61 12.54
C LEU A 138 2.70 21.48 12.67
N THR A 139 2.60 22.53 11.85
CA THR A 139 1.38 23.31 11.70
C THR A 139 0.93 23.25 10.24
N PHE A 140 -0.39 23.21 10.02
CA PHE A 140 -0.96 23.16 8.69
C PHE A 140 -1.95 24.31 8.50
N THR A 141 -1.76 25.08 7.43
CA THR A 141 -2.63 26.22 7.09
C THR A 141 -3.24 26.00 5.72
N ARG A 142 -4.58 26.05 5.64
CA ARG A 142 -5.27 25.95 4.34
C ARG A 142 -5.05 27.23 3.53
N VAL A 143 -4.71 27.05 2.26
CA VAL A 143 -4.56 28.14 1.27
C VAL A 143 -5.57 27.96 0.14
N SER A 144 -5.95 29.08 -0.49
CA SER A 144 -6.96 29.08 -1.56
C SER A 144 -6.38 28.69 -2.93
N LYS A 145 -5.09 28.90 -3.14
CA LYS A 145 -4.41 28.64 -4.42
C LYS A 145 -3.51 27.43 -4.32
N LYS A 146 -3.53 26.59 -5.36
CA LYS A 146 -2.66 25.41 -5.48
C LYS A 146 -1.18 25.79 -5.43
N GLU A 147 -0.83 26.90 -6.07
CA GLU A 147 0.54 27.37 -6.21
C GLU A 147 1.18 27.81 -4.88
N ASP A 148 0.36 28.12 -3.88
CA ASP A 148 0.80 28.55 -2.55
C ASP A 148 0.88 27.38 -1.55
N ALA A 149 0.54 26.16 -1.99
CA ALA A 149 0.48 24.98 -1.15
C ALA A 149 1.75 24.16 -1.19
N ASP A 150 2.14 23.65 -0.02
CA ASP A 150 3.16 22.60 0.11
C ASP A 150 2.61 21.20 -0.16
N ILE A 151 1.30 21.01 0.10
CA ILE A 151 0.59 19.76 -0.04
C ILE A 151 -0.68 20.03 -0.82
N VAL A 152 -0.85 19.39 -1.96
CA VAL A 152 -2.08 19.46 -2.73
C VAL A 152 -2.89 18.18 -2.49
N ILE A 153 -4.13 18.34 -2.06
CA ILE A 153 -5.04 17.24 -1.71
C ILE A 153 -6.21 17.26 -2.69
N PHE A 154 -6.44 16.17 -3.42
CA PHE A 154 -7.56 16.08 -4.31
C PHE A 154 -8.03 14.66 -4.58
N PHE A 155 -9.24 14.54 -5.15
CA PHE A 155 -9.82 13.29 -5.61
C PHE A 155 -9.71 13.23 -7.14
N ALA A 156 -9.33 12.06 -7.68
CA ALA A 156 -9.20 11.81 -9.11
C ALA A 156 -9.57 10.37 -9.46
N SER A 157 -9.86 10.10 -10.73
CA SER A 157 -10.12 8.76 -11.26
C SER A 157 -9.04 8.37 -12.27
N GLY A 158 -8.64 7.12 -12.28
CA GLY A 158 -7.69 6.58 -13.26
C GLY A 158 -6.37 7.34 -13.32
N ALA A 159 -5.88 7.60 -14.54
CA ALA A 159 -4.70 8.43 -14.77
C ALA A 159 -5.02 9.90 -14.49
N HIS A 160 -4.21 10.55 -13.69
CA HIS A 160 -4.45 11.92 -13.25
C HIS A 160 -3.16 12.75 -13.16
N GLU A 161 -3.34 14.06 -13.01
CA GLU A 161 -2.23 15.02 -12.97
C GLU A 161 -1.37 14.82 -11.73
N GLY A 162 -0.07 15.00 -11.90
CA GLY A 162 0.91 15.07 -10.81
C GLY A 162 1.68 13.78 -10.56
N ASP A 163 1.27 12.64 -11.11
CA ASP A 163 2.00 11.40 -10.93
C ASP A 163 1.79 10.37 -12.06
N THR A 164 2.46 9.22 -11.91
CA THR A 164 2.39 8.08 -12.83
C THR A 164 1.63 6.89 -12.24
N ILE A 165 1.03 7.04 -11.04
CA ILE A 165 0.32 5.99 -10.31
C ILE A 165 -1.17 6.16 -10.55
N SER A 166 -1.69 5.51 -11.60
CA SER A 166 -3.12 5.55 -11.91
C SER A 166 -3.95 4.84 -10.82
N PHE A 167 -5.13 5.41 -10.52
CA PHE A 167 -6.15 4.71 -9.75
C PHE A 167 -6.79 3.59 -10.57
N ASP A 168 -7.31 2.59 -9.89
CA ASP A 168 -7.85 1.37 -10.46
C ASP A 168 -9.38 1.25 -10.35
N GLY A 169 -10.03 2.32 -9.91
CA GLY A 169 -11.48 2.35 -9.69
C GLY A 169 -11.87 1.73 -8.36
N ARG A 170 -13.11 1.27 -8.24
CA ARG A 170 -13.62 0.76 -6.97
C ARG A 170 -12.88 -0.47 -6.48
N GLY A 171 -12.42 -0.39 -5.25
CA GLY A 171 -11.67 -1.47 -4.60
C GLY A 171 -10.15 -1.22 -4.65
N SER A 172 -9.39 -2.10 -4.01
CA SER A 172 -7.92 -2.11 -4.00
C SER A 172 -7.27 -0.80 -3.53
N THR A 173 -6.97 0.18 -4.40
CA THR A 173 -6.27 1.41 -4.03
C THR A 173 -7.22 2.53 -3.65
N LEU A 174 -7.17 2.96 -2.41
CA LEU A 174 -8.01 4.06 -1.90
C LEU A 174 -7.42 5.45 -2.14
N GLY A 175 -6.12 5.53 -2.21
CA GLY A 175 -5.37 6.79 -2.34
C GLY A 175 -3.88 6.54 -2.23
N HIS A 176 -3.09 7.58 -2.50
CA HIS A 176 -1.65 7.58 -2.30
C HIS A 176 -1.14 8.97 -1.93
N ALA A 177 0.02 9.01 -1.29
CA ALA A 177 0.67 10.24 -0.89
C ALA A 177 2.14 10.22 -1.28
N PHE A 178 2.70 11.36 -1.53
CA PHE A 178 4.11 11.52 -1.91
C PHE A 178 4.94 12.06 -0.78
N TYR A 179 6.21 11.64 -0.76
CA TYR A 179 7.17 12.18 0.18
C TYR A 179 7.54 13.65 -0.13
N PRO A 180 7.98 14.41 0.88
CA PRO A 180 8.54 15.73 0.65
C PRO A 180 9.68 15.69 -0.41
N PRO A 181 9.86 16.73 -1.22
CA PRO A 181 9.15 18.02 -1.16
C PRO A 181 7.80 18.04 -1.89
N ASN A 182 7.40 16.99 -2.62
CA ASN A 182 6.13 16.96 -3.34
C ASN A 182 4.95 17.01 -2.34
N GLY A 183 4.84 16.01 -1.46
CA GLY A 183 3.86 15.98 -0.36
C GLY A 183 2.40 15.79 -0.74
N ASP A 184 2.06 15.70 -2.02
CA ASP A 184 0.69 15.61 -2.50
C ASP A 184 -0.03 14.36 -2.02
N LEU A 185 -1.34 14.48 -1.81
CA LEU A 185 -2.22 13.41 -1.34
C LEU A 185 -3.42 13.29 -2.27
N HIS A 186 -3.51 12.17 -2.96
CA HIS A 186 -4.56 11.87 -3.91
C HIS A 186 -5.46 10.75 -3.39
N PHE A 187 -6.78 10.88 -3.61
CA PHE A 187 -7.79 9.90 -3.26
C PHE A 187 -8.51 9.41 -4.51
N ASP A 188 -8.80 8.11 -4.58
CA ASP A 188 -9.60 7.56 -5.69
C ASP A 188 -11.05 8.06 -5.62
N MET A 189 -11.47 8.83 -6.61
CA MET A 189 -12.81 9.42 -6.71
C MET A 189 -13.89 8.35 -6.93
N ASP A 190 -13.55 7.23 -7.54
CA ASP A 190 -14.50 6.17 -7.88
C ASP A 190 -14.94 5.38 -6.66
N GLU A 191 -14.18 5.47 -5.57
CA GLU A 191 -14.49 4.82 -4.31
C GLU A 191 -15.76 5.37 -3.66
N ASN A 192 -16.43 4.52 -2.86
CA ASN A 192 -17.66 4.92 -2.19
C ASN A 192 -17.37 5.62 -0.85
N TRP A 193 -16.93 6.86 -0.91
CA TRP A 193 -16.58 7.66 0.25
C TRP A 193 -17.81 8.03 1.08
N ILE A 194 -17.73 7.83 2.40
CA ILE A 194 -18.72 8.26 3.38
C ILE A 194 -18.04 8.83 4.63
N LEU A 195 -18.80 9.54 5.44
CA LEU A 195 -18.41 9.92 6.80
C LEU A 195 -19.08 8.99 7.83
N GLY A 196 -18.32 8.62 8.88
CA GLY A 196 -18.86 7.83 9.98
C GLY A 196 -18.67 6.32 9.84
N LYS A 197 -19.47 5.53 10.57
CA LYS A 197 -19.39 4.07 10.61
C LYS A 197 -20.43 3.46 9.67
N GLY A 198 -19.99 2.71 8.65
CA GLY A 198 -20.88 1.97 7.74
C GLY A 198 -20.23 0.67 7.25
N ARG A 199 -21.05 -0.38 7.00
CA ARG A 199 -20.55 -1.63 6.41
C ARG A 199 -20.35 -1.46 4.90
N GLY A 200 -19.19 -1.89 4.39
CA GLY A 200 -18.89 -1.94 2.96
C GLY A 200 -18.65 -0.57 2.31
N THR A 201 -18.34 0.44 3.10
CA THR A 201 -18.07 1.79 2.67
C THR A 201 -16.74 2.29 3.22
N ILE A 202 -16.05 3.10 2.42
CA ILE A 202 -14.76 3.65 2.79
C ILE A 202 -15.01 4.91 3.59
N ILE A 203 -14.50 4.90 4.82
CA ILE A 203 -14.56 6.07 5.69
C ILE A 203 -13.38 6.96 5.33
N LEU A 204 -13.64 8.20 4.94
CA LEU A 204 -12.59 9.20 4.82
C LEU A 204 -12.05 9.49 6.23
N LYS A 205 -11.11 8.64 6.64
CA LYS A 205 -10.39 8.76 7.90
C LYS A 205 -8.91 8.59 7.60
N ILE A 206 -8.19 9.68 7.57
CA ILE A 206 -6.74 9.65 7.42
C ILE A 206 -6.17 9.08 8.72
N SER A 207 -5.72 7.83 8.66
CA SER A 207 -5.15 7.14 9.82
C SER A 207 -3.64 7.39 9.93
N LYS A 208 -3.07 7.14 11.12
CA LYS A 208 -1.63 7.28 11.41
C LYS A 208 -0.70 6.45 10.50
N LYS A 209 -1.24 5.58 9.63
CA LYS A 209 -0.45 4.70 8.74
C LYS A 209 -0.31 5.23 7.30
N VAL A 210 -0.86 6.38 6.96
CA VAL A 210 -0.92 6.90 5.57
C VAL A 210 0.04 8.06 5.31
N ILE A 211 0.71 8.58 6.34
CA ILE A 211 1.67 9.68 6.19
C ILE A 211 2.99 9.33 6.86
#